data_8f78e36c5f4d3d94cb9e47e3bf2e6af5
#
_entry.id   8f78e36c5f4d3d94cb9e47e3bf2e6af5
#
_cell.length_a   1.000
_cell.length_b   1.000
_cell.length_c   1.000
_cell.angle_alpha   90.00
_cell.angle_beta   90.00
_cell.angle_gamma   90.00
#
_symmetry.space_group_name_H-M   'P 1'
#
loop_
_entity.id
_entity.type
_entity.pdbx_description
1 polymer ?
#
loop_
_entity_poly.entity_id
_entity_poly.type
_entity_poly.pdbx_seq_one_letter_code
_entity_poly.pdbx_strand_id
1 'polypeptide(L)'
;MVRANVAAIDLLRELAAGYDVAAVLVAGQLGPRGDGYVAGEAPDPEEARDYHAPQVRAFADAGADLVSALTLTTSAEGIGVVLAARDAGIPVSVGFTVETDGRLPDGTTLADAVQAVDVAAAPDHFVVNCAHPTHVLPALDEGEWVRRVVGTRANASAMSHAELDEAEELDDGDPAQLASDQMEVSRLLPAMRVLGGCCGTDVRHVAAMWGVAVPPR
;
A
#
# COMPACT_ATOMS: atom_id res chain seq x y z
N MET A 1 -16.01 -14.43 5.79
CA MET A 1 -15.38 -13.16 5.42
C MET A 1 -15.98 -11.99 6.18
N VAL A 2 -17.22 -11.55 6.01
CA VAL A 2 -17.82 -10.33 6.62
C VAL A 2 -17.59 -10.24 8.13
N ARG A 3 -17.95 -11.26 8.93
CA ARG A 3 -17.75 -11.25 10.39
C ARG A 3 -16.30 -10.99 10.82
N ALA A 4 -15.32 -11.53 10.08
CA ALA A 4 -13.90 -11.33 10.40
C ALA A 4 -13.46 -9.88 10.13
N ASN A 5 -13.91 -9.30 9.01
CA ASN A 5 -13.60 -7.90 8.67
C ASN A 5 -14.24 -6.92 9.68
N VAL A 6 -15.50 -7.14 10.07
CA VAL A 6 -16.15 -6.32 11.11
C VAL A 6 -15.37 -6.41 12.42
N ALA A 7 -15.07 -7.62 12.89
CA ALA A 7 -14.32 -7.81 14.14
C ALA A 7 -12.91 -7.19 14.10
N ALA A 8 -12.26 -7.15 12.92
CA ALA A 8 -10.98 -6.50 12.76
C ALA A 8 -11.09 -4.97 12.90
N ILE A 9 -12.12 -4.36 12.31
CA ILE A 9 -12.36 -2.91 12.45
C ILE A 9 -12.71 -2.56 13.89
N ASP A 10 -13.57 -3.36 14.56
CA ASP A 10 -13.92 -3.16 15.98
C ASP A 10 -12.66 -3.21 16.87
N LEU A 11 -11.79 -4.21 16.67
CA LEU A 11 -10.53 -4.33 17.40
C LEU A 11 -9.63 -3.12 17.19
N LEU A 12 -9.47 -2.66 15.93
CA LEU A 12 -8.65 -1.49 15.63
C LEU A 12 -9.20 -0.23 16.27
N ARG A 13 -10.52 -0.05 16.30
CA ARG A 13 -11.19 1.07 16.99
C ARG A 13 -10.95 1.02 18.51
N GLU A 14 -11.07 -0.16 19.11
CA GLU A 14 -10.79 -0.35 20.54
C GLU A 14 -9.33 0.01 20.87
N LEU A 15 -8.37 -0.50 20.07
CA LEU A 15 -6.96 -0.18 20.24
C LEU A 15 -6.69 1.32 20.05
N ALA A 16 -7.25 1.94 19.01
CA ALA A 16 -7.08 3.35 18.70
C ALA A 16 -7.51 4.26 19.86
N ALA A 17 -8.56 3.90 20.59
CA ALA A 17 -9.06 4.67 21.73
C ALA A 17 -8.06 4.77 22.89
N GLY A 18 -7.03 3.91 22.92
CA GLY A 18 -5.97 3.93 23.93
C GLY A 18 -4.80 4.89 23.64
N TYR A 19 -4.79 5.56 22.49
CA TYR A 19 -3.68 6.43 22.08
C TYR A 19 -4.07 7.92 22.13
N ASP A 20 -3.23 8.72 22.78
CA ASP A 20 -3.35 10.19 22.81
C ASP A 20 -2.55 10.80 21.64
N VAL A 21 -3.17 10.81 20.47
CA VAL A 21 -2.61 11.35 19.22
C VAL A 21 -3.65 12.24 18.53
N ALA A 22 -3.21 13.11 17.63
CA ALA A 22 -4.08 14.06 16.96
C ALA A 22 -5.25 13.41 16.20
N ALA A 23 -4.99 12.27 15.55
CA ALA A 23 -6.01 11.46 14.88
C ALA A 23 -5.51 10.03 14.68
N VAL A 24 -6.43 9.08 14.71
CA VAL A 24 -6.21 7.69 14.26
C VAL A 24 -7.25 7.39 13.19
N LEU A 25 -6.78 7.02 12.00
CA LEU A 25 -7.64 6.54 10.92
C LEU A 25 -7.58 5.02 10.88
N VAL A 26 -8.73 4.38 10.94
CA VAL A 26 -8.84 2.93 10.85
C VAL A 26 -9.15 2.55 9.40
N ALA A 27 -8.20 1.86 8.75
CA ALA A 27 -8.34 1.41 7.38
C ALA A 27 -8.74 -0.06 7.30
N GLY A 28 -9.74 -0.36 6.49
CA GLY A 28 -10.00 -1.73 6.02
C GLY A 28 -8.97 -2.08 4.95
N GLN A 29 -8.13 -3.09 5.18
CA GLN A 29 -7.11 -3.50 4.22
C GLN A 29 -7.57 -4.68 3.38
N LEU A 30 -7.31 -4.61 2.07
CA LEU A 30 -7.48 -5.72 1.14
C LEU A 30 -6.25 -5.85 0.24
N GLY A 31 -6.01 -7.06 -0.24
CA GLY A 31 -4.97 -7.37 -1.21
C GLY A 31 -5.56 -7.71 -2.59
N PRO A 32 -4.71 -8.07 -3.56
CA PRO A 32 -5.16 -8.48 -4.87
C PRO A 32 -5.97 -9.77 -4.83
N ARG A 33 -6.72 -10.02 -5.89
CA ARG A 33 -7.48 -11.26 -6.09
C ARG A 33 -6.57 -12.50 -6.21
N GLY A 34 -5.37 -12.29 -6.72
CA GLY A 34 -4.37 -13.33 -6.92
C GLY A 34 -3.15 -13.15 -6.03
N ASP A 35 -1.99 -13.48 -6.57
CA ASP A 35 -0.71 -13.27 -5.92
C ASP A 35 -0.33 -11.77 -5.96
N GLY A 36 0.32 -11.27 -4.91
CA GLY A 36 0.76 -9.88 -4.80
C GLY A 36 2.10 -9.59 -5.50
N TYR A 37 2.80 -10.62 -5.97
CA TYR A 37 4.13 -10.51 -6.57
C TYR A 37 4.24 -11.13 -7.95
N VAL A 38 3.26 -11.96 -8.31
CA VAL A 38 3.16 -12.58 -9.64
C VAL A 38 1.88 -12.08 -10.28
N ALA A 39 2.02 -11.24 -11.30
CA ALA A 39 0.87 -10.81 -12.07
C ALA A 39 0.24 -11.99 -12.77
N GLY A 40 -1.01 -12.27 -12.44
CA GLY A 40 -1.87 -13.16 -13.22
C GLY A 40 -2.43 -12.45 -14.46
N GLU A 41 -3.43 -13.07 -15.07
CA GLU A 41 -4.22 -12.39 -16.09
C GLU A 41 -4.93 -11.18 -15.47
N ALA A 42 -4.80 -10.01 -16.10
CA ALA A 42 -5.45 -8.79 -15.63
C ALA A 42 -6.97 -8.98 -15.67
N PRO A 43 -7.69 -8.74 -14.57
CA PRO A 43 -9.15 -8.89 -14.55
C PRO A 43 -9.81 -7.79 -15.38
N ASP A 44 -11.05 -8.02 -15.80
CA ASP A 44 -11.91 -6.91 -16.19
C ASP A 44 -12.22 -6.03 -14.96
N PRO A 45 -12.18 -4.69 -15.07
CA PRO A 45 -12.44 -3.80 -13.93
C PRO A 45 -13.80 -4.01 -13.25
N GLU A 46 -14.85 -4.39 -14.00
CA GLU A 46 -16.16 -4.68 -13.41
C GLU A 46 -16.16 -6.01 -12.65
N GLU A 47 -15.44 -7.02 -13.15
CA GLU A 47 -15.24 -8.27 -12.40
C GLU A 47 -14.45 -8.03 -11.11
N ALA A 48 -13.40 -7.21 -11.16
CA ALA A 48 -12.62 -6.84 -9.99
C ALA A 48 -13.48 -6.08 -8.98
N ARG A 49 -14.34 -5.14 -9.43
CA ARG A 49 -15.31 -4.45 -8.60
C ARG A 49 -16.24 -5.45 -7.88
N ASP A 50 -16.83 -6.36 -8.62
CA ASP A 50 -17.79 -7.32 -8.06
C ASP A 50 -17.12 -8.27 -7.07
N TYR A 51 -15.84 -8.63 -7.30
CA TYR A 51 -15.04 -9.45 -6.40
C TYR A 51 -14.76 -8.74 -5.07
N HIS A 52 -14.33 -7.46 -5.11
CA HIS A 52 -13.95 -6.70 -3.93
C HIS A 52 -15.14 -6.08 -3.18
N ALA A 53 -16.26 -5.83 -3.86
CA ALA A 53 -17.43 -5.15 -3.28
C ALA A 53 -17.93 -5.74 -1.95
N PRO A 54 -18.02 -7.07 -1.74
CA PRO A 54 -18.48 -7.62 -0.47
C PRO A 54 -17.56 -7.29 0.70
N GLN A 55 -16.25 -7.24 0.49
CA GLN A 55 -15.27 -6.90 1.53
C GLN A 55 -15.26 -5.39 1.79
N VAL A 56 -15.27 -4.58 0.76
CA VAL A 56 -15.33 -3.11 0.84
C VAL A 56 -16.58 -2.67 1.59
N ARG A 57 -17.76 -3.24 1.29
CA ARG A 57 -19.01 -2.96 2.03
C ARG A 57 -18.90 -3.36 3.50
N ALA A 58 -18.29 -4.51 3.79
CA ALA A 58 -18.10 -4.93 5.18
C ALA A 58 -17.24 -3.95 5.98
N PHE A 59 -16.22 -3.33 5.38
CA PHE A 59 -15.42 -2.28 6.00
C PHE A 59 -16.23 -0.99 6.18
N ALA A 60 -16.96 -0.56 5.16
CA ALA A 60 -17.81 0.63 5.24
C ALA A 60 -18.89 0.49 6.32
N ASP A 61 -19.60 -0.64 6.34
CA ASP A 61 -20.65 -0.94 7.33
C ASP A 61 -20.10 -1.05 8.76
N ALA A 62 -18.85 -1.48 8.92
CA ALA A 62 -18.15 -1.53 10.20
C ALA A 62 -17.60 -0.17 10.64
N GLY A 63 -17.74 0.89 9.83
CA GLY A 63 -17.28 2.23 10.14
C GLY A 63 -15.77 2.43 9.99
N ALA A 64 -15.10 1.72 9.08
CA ALA A 64 -13.73 2.08 8.67
C ALA A 64 -13.71 3.49 8.07
N ASP A 65 -12.59 4.22 8.29
CA ASP A 65 -12.43 5.58 7.76
C ASP A 65 -12.08 5.58 6.27
N LEU A 66 -11.40 4.53 5.81
CA LEU A 66 -11.05 4.33 4.41
C LEU A 66 -10.81 2.85 4.11
N VAL A 67 -10.77 2.52 2.83
CA VAL A 67 -10.23 1.25 2.34
C VAL A 67 -8.82 1.48 1.82
N SER A 68 -7.89 0.59 2.15
CA SER A 68 -6.54 0.58 1.62
C SER A 68 -6.32 -0.72 0.85
N ALA A 69 -6.33 -0.65 -0.46
CA ALA A 69 -5.94 -1.76 -1.32
C ALA A 69 -4.42 -1.76 -1.44
N LEU A 70 -3.77 -2.84 -1.09
CA LEU A 70 -2.31 -2.92 -1.04
C LEU A 70 -1.80 -4.05 -1.95
N THR A 71 -0.59 -3.84 -2.48
CA THR A 71 0.16 -4.84 -3.26
C THR A 71 -0.58 -5.24 -4.54
N LEU A 72 -1.31 -4.28 -5.14
CA LEU A 72 -1.94 -4.53 -6.43
C LEU A 72 -0.88 -4.63 -7.53
N THR A 73 -1.10 -5.57 -8.43
CA THR A 73 -0.16 -5.91 -9.52
C THR A 73 -0.62 -5.40 -10.88
N THR A 74 -1.86 -4.93 -10.98
CA THR A 74 -2.45 -4.42 -12.24
C THR A 74 -3.31 -3.18 -12.00
N SER A 75 -3.32 -2.26 -12.96
CA SER A 75 -4.19 -1.08 -12.91
C SER A 75 -5.68 -1.44 -13.03
N ALA A 76 -6.01 -2.48 -13.77
CA ALA A 76 -7.39 -2.94 -13.95
C ALA A 76 -8.05 -3.34 -12.62
N GLU A 77 -7.31 -4.05 -11.75
CA GLU A 77 -7.80 -4.38 -10.42
C GLU A 77 -7.93 -3.14 -9.53
N GLY A 78 -6.97 -2.21 -9.63
CA GLY A 78 -7.05 -0.91 -8.95
C GLY A 78 -8.32 -0.13 -9.31
N ILE A 79 -8.69 -0.10 -10.60
CA ILE A 79 -9.94 0.51 -11.07
C ILE A 79 -11.14 -0.16 -10.40
N GLY A 80 -11.20 -1.49 -10.40
CA GLY A 80 -12.30 -2.26 -9.81
C GLY A 80 -12.47 -1.97 -8.30
N VAL A 81 -11.37 -1.91 -7.56
CA VAL A 81 -11.40 -1.55 -6.12
C VAL A 81 -11.98 -0.14 -5.91
N VAL A 82 -11.55 0.83 -6.72
CA VAL A 82 -12.07 2.21 -6.62
C VAL A 82 -13.56 2.26 -6.92
N LEU A 83 -14.04 1.55 -7.94
CA LEU A 83 -15.46 1.44 -8.25
C LEU A 83 -16.25 0.83 -7.08
N ALA A 84 -15.75 -0.26 -6.47
CA ALA A 84 -16.37 -0.87 -5.30
C ALA A 84 -16.43 0.08 -4.09
N ALA A 85 -15.37 0.87 -3.87
CA ALA A 85 -15.33 1.86 -2.79
C ALA A 85 -16.31 3.01 -3.02
N ARG A 86 -16.44 3.50 -4.25
CA ARG A 86 -17.44 4.50 -4.64
C ARG A 86 -18.86 4.00 -4.41
N ASP A 87 -19.16 2.76 -4.81
CA ASP A 87 -20.48 2.14 -4.60
C ASP A 87 -20.82 2.01 -3.10
N ALA A 88 -19.81 1.81 -2.25
CA ALA A 88 -19.97 1.73 -0.80
C ALA A 88 -19.90 3.10 -0.09
N GLY A 89 -19.55 4.18 -0.80
CA GLY A 89 -19.42 5.52 -0.24
C GLY A 89 -18.28 5.71 0.76
N ILE A 90 -17.17 4.96 0.58
CA ILE A 90 -16.01 4.99 1.48
C ILE A 90 -14.77 5.49 0.74
N PRO A 91 -13.92 6.36 1.34
CA PRO A 91 -12.64 6.76 0.76
C PRO A 91 -11.72 5.56 0.47
N VAL A 92 -10.88 5.68 -0.55
CA VAL A 92 -10.00 4.59 -0.95
C VAL A 92 -8.58 5.05 -1.31
N SER A 93 -7.60 4.31 -0.81
CA SER A 93 -6.20 4.37 -1.21
C SER A 93 -5.85 3.14 -2.06
N VAL A 94 -5.18 3.37 -3.18
CA VAL A 94 -4.67 2.31 -4.06
C VAL A 94 -3.17 2.19 -3.87
N GLY A 95 -2.70 1.00 -3.50
CA GLY A 95 -1.29 0.65 -3.30
C GLY A 95 -0.82 -0.33 -4.37
N PHE A 96 0.19 0.08 -5.13
CA PHE A 96 0.92 -0.79 -6.06
C PHE A 96 2.22 -1.28 -5.45
N THR A 97 2.64 -2.49 -5.81
CA THR A 97 4.01 -2.96 -5.61
C THR A 97 4.82 -2.78 -6.89
N VAL A 98 6.12 -2.68 -6.74
CA VAL A 98 7.06 -2.63 -7.87
C VAL A 98 8.21 -3.61 -7.65
N GLU A 99 8.74 -4.13 -8.76
CA GLU A 99 9.91 -4.98 -8.80
C GLU A 99 11.21 -4.14 -8.79
N THR A 100 12.36 -4.80 -8.78
CA THR A 100 13.68 -4.17 -8.69
C THR A 100 13.98 -3.16 -9.79
N ASP A 101 13.27 -3.22 -10.90
CA ASP A 101 13.36 -2.29 -12.05
C ASP A 101 12.35 -1.13 -11.98
N GLY A 102 11.56 -1.04 -10.91
CA GLY A 102 10.56 0.01 -10.71
C GLY A 102 9.24 -0.21 -11.46
N ARG A 103 9.04 -1.38 -12.07
CA ARG A 103 7.79 -1.72 -12.76
C ARG A 103 6.89 -2.57 -11.88
N LEU A 104 5.59 -2.52 -12.15
CA LEU A 104 4.65 -3.47 -11.56
C LEU A 104 4.98 -4.90 -12.03
N PRO A 105 4.54 -5.94 -11.31
CA PRO A 105 4.76 -7.34 -11.71
C PRO A 105 4.23 -7.70 -13.11
N ASP A 106 3.26 -6.97 -13.65
CA ASP A 106 2.76 -7.12 -15.03
C ASP A 106 3.65 -6.41 -16.09
N GLY A 107 4.73 -5.75 -15.67
CA GLY A 107 5.63 -4.99 -16.53
C GLY A 107 5.18 -3.54 -16.82
N THR A 108 4.01 -3.13 -16.37
CA THR A 108 3.50 -1.74 -16.51
C THR A 108 4.38 -0.78 -15.70
N THR A 109 4.61 0.44 -16.19
CA THR A 109 5.27 1.47 -15.40
C THR A 109 4.35 1.97 -14.29
N LEU A 110 4.91 2.38 -13.15
CA LEU A 110 4.12 2.94 -12.07
C LEU A 110 3.34 4.19 -12.53
N ALA A 111 3.94 5.01 -13.38
CA ALA A 111 3.30 6.18 -14.00
C ALA A 111 2.06 5.80 -14.81
N ASP A 112 2.18 4.80 -15.69
CA ASP A 112 1.05 4.36 -16.53
C ASP A 112 -0.07 3.75 -15.67
N ALA A 113 0.29 2.97 -14.64
CA ALA A 113 -0.69 2.36 -13.73
C ALA A 113 -1.47 3.44 -12.95
N VAL A 114 -0.78 4.42 -12.37
CA VAL A 114 -1.42 5.54 -11.65
C VAL A 114 -2.33 6.33 -12.59
N GLN A 115 -1.85 6.68 -13.79
CA GLN A 115 -2.62 7.45 -14.76
C GLN A 115 -3.84 6.67 -15.26
N ALA A 116 -3.70 5.37 -15.53
CA ALA A 116 -4.82 4.54 -15.98
C ALA A 116 -5.95 4.50 -14.94
N VAL A 117 -5.60 4.33 -13.65
CA VAL A 117 -6.60 4.35 -12.57
C VAL A 117 -7.19 5.74 -12.40
N ASP A 118 -6.39 6.82 -12.39
CA ASP A 118 -6.90 8.18 -12.25
C ASP A 118 -7.87 8.58 -13.35
N VAL A 119 -7.61 8.18 -14.59
CA VAL A 119 -8.48 8.49 -15.73
C VAL A 119 -9.81 7.73 -15.65
N ALA A 120 -9.78 6.45 -15.28
CA ALA A 120 -10.96 5.60 -15.23
C ALA A 120 -11.80 5.81 -13.96
N ALA A 121 -11.14 5.86 -12.81
CA ALA A 121 -11.78 5.93 -11.50
C ALA A 121 -10.78 6.46 -10.45
N ALA A 122 -10.58 7.78 -10.37
CA ALA A 122 -9.58 8.35 -9.46
C ALA A 122 -9.83 7.96 -7.98
N PRO A 123 -8.86 7.33 -7.29
CA PRO A 123 -8.92 7.12 -5.84
C PRO A 123 -8.62 8.43 -5.09
N ASP A 124 -8.76 8.44 -3.77
CA ASP A 124 -8.35 9.60 -2.98
C ASP A 124 -6.83 9.82 -3.12
N HIS A 125 -6.05 8.76 -3.08
CA HIS A 125 -4.59 8.82 -3.29
C HIS A 125 -4.00 7.44 -3.62
N PHE A 126 -2.72 7.46 -4.02
CA PHE A 126 -1.92 6.26 -4.21
C PHE A 126 -0.81 6.14 -3.17
N VAL A 127 -0.38 4.92 -2.92
CA VAL A 127 0.84 4.58 -2.17
C VAL A 127 1.64 3.53 -2.95
N VAL A 128 2.93 3.41 -2.66
CA VAL A 128 3.73 2.26 -3.10
C VAL A 128 4.03 1.41 -1.88
N ASN A 129 3.75 0.11 -1.95
CA ASN A 129 3.96 -0.77 -0.80
C ASN A 129 4.61 -2.10 -1.19
N CYS A 130 5.15 -2.79 -0.20
CA CYS A 130 5.83 -4.08 -0.37
C CYS A 130 6.97 -4.04 -1.39
N ALA A 131 7.65 -2.93 -1.50
CA ALA A 131 8.86 -2.74 -2.27
C ALA A 131 9.90 -2.00 -1.42
N HIS A 132 11.19 -2.33 -1.57
CA HIS A 132 12.26 -1.56 -0.93
C HIS A 132 12.39 -0.18 -1.61
N PRO A 133 12.80 0.89 -0.91
CA PRO A 133 12.96 2.22 -1.51
C PRO A 133 13.85 2.24 -2.76
N THR A 134 14.89 1.41 -2.81
CA THR A 134 15.76 1.27 -4.00
C THR A 134 15.05 0.72 -5.23
N HIS A 135 13.94 -0.01 -5.06
CA HIS A 135 13.08 -0.47 -6.16
C HIS A 135 12.07 0.61 -6.58
N VAL A 136 11.70 1.49 -5.66
CA VAL A 136 10.77 2.60 -5.94
C VAL A 136 11.46 3.72 -6.70
N LEU A 137 12.71 4.04 -6.36
CA LEU A 137 13.47 5.14 -6.97
C LEU A 137 13.51 5.09 -8.51
N PRO A 138 13.77 3.93 -9.17
CA PRO A 138 13.77 3.85 -10.63
C PRO A 138 12.39 4.10 -11.27
N ALA A 139 11.30 3.95 -10.51
CA ALA A 139 9.93 4.18 -10.99
C ALA A 139 9.57 5.67 -11.04
N LEU A 140 10.29 6.53 -10.30
CA LEU A 140 9.93 7.94 -10.12
C LEU A 140 10.59 8.82 -11.18
N ASP A 141 9.82 9.73 -11.74
CA ASP A 141 10.23 10.73 -12.71
C ASP A 141 9.71 12.14 -12.31
N GLU A 142 9.86 13.13 -13.18
CA GLU A 142 9.37 14.49 -12.97
C GLU A 142 7.90 14.68 -13.42
N GLY A 143 7.16 13.61 -13.72
CA GLY A 143 5.77 13.66 -14.15
C GLY A 143 4.81 14.17 -13.07
N GLU A 144 3.72 14.81 -13.44
CA GLU A 144 2.71 15.32 -12.50
C GLU A 144 2.03 14.19 -11.69
N TRP A 145 2.06 12.97 -12.20
CA TRP A 145 1.48 11.80 -11.54
C TRP A 145 2.10 11.51 -10.16
N VAL A 146 3.39 11.88 -9.93
CA VAL A 146 4.05 11.68 -8.63
C VAL A 146 3.33 12.43 -7.49
N ARG A 147 2.58 13.48 -7.81
CA ARG A 147 1.76 14.23 -6.83
C ARG A 147 0.56 13.44 -6.33
N ARG A 148 0.18 12.38 -7.04
CA ARG A 148 -0.89 11.47 -6.66
C ARG A 148 -0.43 10.41 -5.66
N VAL A 149 0.88 10.15 -5.60
CA VAL A 149 1.50 9.19 -4.67
C VAL A 149 1.83 9.91 -3.37
N VAL A 150 1.11 9.58 -2.30
CA VAL A 150 1.24 10.29 -1.02
C VAL A 150 2.15 9.56 -0.03
N GLY A 151 2.75 8.44 -0.42
CA GLY A 151 3.69 7.76 0.46
C GLY A 151 4.04 6.33 0.09
N THR A 152 4.76 5.72 0.99
CA THR A 152 5.26 4.35 0.86
C THR A 152 5.06 3.55 2.14
N ARG A 153 4.95 2.23 1.97
CA ARG A 153 5.06 1.23 3.03
C ARG A 153 6.14 0.23 2.61
N ALA A 154 7.38 0.50 3.03
CA ALA A 154 8.57 -0.13 2.50
C ALA A 154 8.82 -1.54 3.06
N ASN A 155 9.39 -2.43 2.25
CA ASN A 155 10.02 -3.65 2.73
C ASN A 155 11.36 -3.32 3.39
N ALA A 156 11.78 -4.13 4.37
CA ALA A 156 13.07 -4.01 5.01
C ALA A 156 14.22 -4.47 4.11
N SER A 157 14.00 -5.53 3.35
CA SER A 157 14.99 -6.13 2.46
C SER A 157 14.97 -5.51 1.06
N ALA A 158 16.16 -5.35 0.48
CA ALA A 158 16.35 -4.95 -0.91
C ALA A 158 16.39 -6.13 -1.90
N MET A 159 16.19 -7.35 -1.45
CA MET A 159 16.06 -8.53 -2.31
C MET A 159 14.81 -8.42 -3.18
N SER A 160 14.85 -9.05 -4.35
CA SER A 160 13.67 -9.19 -5.20
C SER A 160 12.59 -10.05 -4.51
N HIS A 161 11.34 -9.93 -4.95
CA HIS A 161 10.27 -10.76 -4.41
C HIS A 161 10.53 -12.26 -4.60
N ALA A 162 11.12 -12.66 -5.73
CA ALA A 162 11.49 -14.05 -5.99
C ALA A 162 12.56 -14.56 -5.02
N GLU A 163 13.59 -13.76 -4.71
CA GLU A 163 14.61 -14.13 -3.73
C GLU A 163 14.04 -14.21 -2.32
N LEU A 164 13.12 -13.32 -1.96
CA LEU A 164 12.45 -13.35 -0.65
C LEU A 164 11.54 -14.57 -0.49
N ASP A 165 10.88 -15.01 -1.56
CA ASP A 165 10.01 -16.20 -1.54
C ASP A 165 10.82 -17.51 -1.36
N GLU A 166 12.06 -17.53 -1.83
CA GLU A 166 12.99 -18.64 -1.68
C GLU A 166 13.83 -18.60 -0.38
N ALA A 167 13.77 -17.48 0.36
CA ALA A 167 14.60 -17.30 1.55
C ALA A 167 14.12 -18.17 2.73
N GLU A 168 15.06 -18.88 3.38
CA GLU A 168 14.76 -19.67 4.58
C GLU A 168 14.71 -18.84 5.87
N GLU A 169 15.32 -17.65 5.86
CA GLU A 169 15.39 -16.74 7.01
C GLU A 169 14.87 -15.36 6.63
N LEU A 170 14.29 -14.66 7.60
CA LEU A 170 13.82 -13.30 7.42
C LEU A 170 15.03 -12.36 7.29
N ASP A 171 15.08 -11.63 6.17
CA ASP A 171 15.97 -10.48 6.03
C ASP A 171 15.24 -9.23 6.52
N ASP A 172 15.59 -8.78 7.74
CA ASP A 172 15.03 -7.57 8.35
C ASP A 172 15.89 -6.32 8.05
N GLY A 173 16.93 -6.43 7.22
CA GLY A 173 17.74 -5.32 6.73
C GLY A 173 18.36 -4.46 7.84
N ASP A 174 18.67 -3.21 7.50
CA ASP A 174 19.17 -2.20 8.45
C ASP A 174 18.17 -1.04 8.56
N PRO A 175 17.58 -0.79 9.75
CA PRO A 175 16.61 0.28 9.94
C PRO A 175 17.13 1.69 9.60
N ALA A 176 18.42 1.96 9.84
CA ALA A 176 19.00 3.27 9.56
C ALA A 176 19.22 3.47 8.05
N GLN A 177 19.66 2.41 7.36
CA GLN A 177 19.82 2.43 5.90
C GLN A 177 18.46 2.57 5.23
N LEU A 178 17.46 1.77 5.64
CA LEU A 178 16.10 1.87 5.12
C LEU A 178 15.53 3.29 5.28
N ALA A 179 15.75 3.92 6.44
CA ALA A 179 15.33 5.30 6.67
C ALA A 179 16.02 6.29 5.74
N SER A 180 17.33 6.11 5.48
CA SER A 180 18.10 6.93 4.53
C SER A 180 17.55 6.82 3.12
N ASP A 181 17.34 5.58 2.64
CA ASP A 181 16.83 5.32 1.30
C ASP A 181 15.39 5.85 1.15
N GLN A 182 14.58 5.73 2.19
CA GLN A 182 13.23 6.27 2.23
C GLN A 182 13.22 7.80 2.13
N MET A 183 14.20 8.49 2.71
CA MET A 183 14.33 9.93 2.58
C MET A 183 14.69 10.37 1.15
N GLU A 184 15.37 9.54 0.37
CA GLU A 184 15.60 9.81 -1.05
C GLU A 184 14.32 9.74 -1.86
N VAL A 185 13.49 8.71 -1.63
CA VAL A 185 12.15 8.60 -2.23
C VAL A 185 11.30 9.82 -1.85
N SER A 186 11.34 10.25 -0.59
CA SER A 186 10.53 11.39 -0.12
C SER A 186 10.83 12.71 -0.82
N ARG A 187 12.07 12.90 -1.31
CA ARG A 187 12.45 14.10 -2.07
C ARG A 187 11.79 14.17 -3.44
N LEU A 188 11.44 13.00 -4.01
CA LEU A 188 10.81 12.87 -5.33
C LEU A 188 9.28 12.80 -5.24
N LEU A 189 8.71 12.59 -4.06
CA LEU A 189 7.27 12.55 -3.81
C LEU A 189 6.78 13.80 -3.05
N PRO A 190 6.48 14.91 -3.74
CA PRO A 190 6.19 16.19 -3.08
C PRO A 190 4.90 16.18 -2.24
N ALA A 191 4.01 15.22 -2.47
CA ALA A 191 2.78 15.03 -1.72
C ALA A 191 2.88 14.03 -0.57
N MET A 192 4.09 13.58 -0.20
CA MET A 192 4.29 12.52 0.77
C MET A 192 3.70 12.87 2.15
N ARG A 193 2.86 11.98 2.69
CA ARG A 193 2.17 12.07 3.99
C ARG A 193 2.14 10.74 4.72
N VAL A 194 2.31 9.63 3.98
CA VAL A 194 2.28 8.27 4.52
C VAL A 194 3.69 7.71 4.48
N LEU A 195 4.16 7.27 5.64
CA LEU A 195 5.47 6.67 5.79
C LEU A 195 5.34 5.50 6.77
N GLY A 196 5.56 4.30 6.30
CA GLY A 196 5.40 3.10 7.09
C GLY A 196 6.19 1.93 6.54
N GLY A 197 6.04 0.80 7.20
CA GLY A 197 6.70 -0.44 6.82
C GLY A 197 5.74 -1.51 6.30
N CYS A 198 6.31 -2.49 5.62
CA CYS A 198 5.68 -3.72 5.14
C CYS A 198 6.53 -4.93 5.56
N CYS A 199 6.80 -5.87 4.67
CA CYS A 199 7.50 -7.11 5.00
C CYS A 199 8.89 -6.86 5.61
N GLY A 200 9.24 -7.63 6.65
CA GLY A 200 10.51 -7.54 7.37
C GLY A 200 10.66 -6.33 8.29
N THR A 201 9.76 -5.35 8.25
CA THR A 201 9.86 -4.17 9.10
C THR A 201 9.19 -4.36 10.47
N ASP A 202 9.71 -3.65 11.47
CA ASP A 202 9.14 -3.57 12.80
C ASP A 202 9.22 -2.13 13.35
N VAL A 203 8.99 -1.96 14.65
CA VAL A 203 9.02 -0.66 15.31
C VAL A 203 10.35 0.07 15.17
N ARG A 204 11.49 -0.62 15.03
CA ARG A 204 12.82 -0.02 14.85
C ARG A 204 12.87 0.74 13.52
N HIS A 205 12.35 0.12 12.46
CA HIS A 205 12.31 0.68 11.11
C HIS A 205 11.41 1.91 11.05
N VAL A 206 10.19 1.80 11.57
CA VAL A 206 9.25 2.93 11.60
C VAL A 206 9.82 4.07 12.42
N ALA A 207 10.41 3.80 13.59
CA ALA A 207 11.02 4.83 14.43
C ALA A 207 12.19 5.53 13.71
N ALA A 208 13.05 4.78 13.02
CA ALA A 208 14.15 5.34 12.23
C ALA A 208 13.64 6.25 11.10
N MET A 209 12.64 5.81 10.33
CA MET A 209 12.03 6.60 9.26
C MET A 209 11.42 7.93 9.76
N TRP A 210 10.84 7.93 10.97
CA TRP A 210 10.27 9.14 11.58
C TRP A 210 11.26 9.93 12.44
N GLY A 211 12.51 9.47 12.57
CA GLY A 211 13.53 10.12 13.41
C GLY A 211 13.18 10.18 14.90
N VAL A 212 12.45 9.19 15.40
CA VAL A 212 12.02 9.08 16.79
C VAL A 212 12.73 7.91 17.48
N ALA A 213 12.90 8.02 18.80
CA ALA A 213 13.47 6.94 19.57
C ALA A 213 12.48 5.77 19.74
N VAL A 214 12.98 4.54 19.66
CA VAL A 214 12.20 3.36 20.02
C VAL A 214 12.02 3.37 21.55
N PRO A 215 10.78 3.28 22.06
CA PRO A 215 10.57 3.21 23.51
C PRO A 215 11.21 1.92 24.08
N PRO A 216 11.77 1.97 25.29
CA PRO A 216 12.26 0.76 25.95
C PRO A 216 11.11 -0.24 26.14
N ARG A 217 11.42 -1.52 25.95
CA ARG A 217 10.48 -2.63 26.19
C ARG A 217 10.21 -2.80 27.67
#